data_57d073c1301f140cd4a1d962ece2c486
#
_entry.id   57d073c1301f140cd4a1d962ece2c486
#
_cell.length_a   1.000
_cell.length_b   1.000
_cell.length_c   1.000
_cell.angle_alpha   90.00
_cell.angle_beta   90.00
_cell.angle_gamma   90.00
#
_symmetry.space_group_name_H-M   'P 1'
#
loop_
_entity.id
_entity.type
_entity.pdbx_description
1 polymer ?
#
loop_
_entity_poly.entity_id
_entity_poly.type
_entity_poly.pdbx_seq_one_letter_code
_entity_poly.pdbx_strand_id
1 'polypeptide(L)'
;LPTQSAKNHLEKMKQDTSRCVEVIKDGTIVPELKTILELVRDYDAVLGTAHISPEESFTVVEAARNLGVKKIVVTHPEWWVVDMSVEDQIRMVKDYDVILERCYAQNMGGGTYKSNLPDNLEIIKEVGYKNVMVDTDGGQTENPHWELAIEEYMQYLLDHGISEEQIYHMTHTIPAGLLGI
;
A
#
# COMPACT_ATOMS: atom_id res chain seq x y z
N LEU A 1 7.54 -6.76 -0.67
CA LEU A 1 8.09 -6.87 -2.04
C LEU A 1 9.15 -5.79 -2.29
N PRO A 2 9.77 -5.71 -3.50
CA PRO A 2 10.80 -4.72 -3.77
C PRO A 2 10.25 -3.29 -3.74
N THR A 3 11.00 -2.38 -3.13
CA THR A 3 10.73 -0.95 -3.07
C THR A 3 11.53 -0.21 -4.17
N GLN A 4 12.59 0.50 -3.82
CA GLN A 4 13.42 1.27 -4.76
C GLN A 4 14.10 0.41 -5.85
N SER A 5 14.23 -0.90 -5.64
CA SER A 5 14.74 -1.85 -6.62
C SER A 5 13.67 -2.48 -7.51
N ALA A 6 12.39 -2.16 -7.32
CA ALA A 6 11.33 -2.60 -8.22
C ALA A 6 11.52 -2.03 -9.61
N LYS A 7 11.25 -2.83 -10.64
CA LYS A 7 11.35 -2.38 -12.03
C LYS A 7 10.49 -1.13 -12.29
N ASN A 8 9.21 -1.20 -11.87
CA ASN A 8 8.28 -0.08 -11.97
C ASN A 8 8.84 1.21 -11.32
N HIS A 9 9.42 1.10 -10.11
CA HIS A 9 10.00 2.25 -9.42
C HIS A 9 11.13 2.88 -10.24
N LEU A 10 12.08 2.06 -10.69
CA LEU A 10 13.23 2.55 -11.49
C LEU A 10 12.79 3.18 -12.80
N GLU A 11 11.80 2.60 -13.50
CA GLU A 11 11.23 3.14 -14.73
C GLU A 11 10.55 4.50 -14.50
N LYS A 12 9.71 4.63 -13.47
CA LYS A 12 9.07 5.91 -13.09
C LYS A 12 10.10 6.98 -12.71
N MET A 13 11.17 6.58 -12.03
CA MET A 13 12.29 7.47 -11.67
C MET A 13 13.28 7.71 -12.82
N LYS A 14 13.10 7.10 -13.99
CA LYS A 14 14.00 7.18 -15.15
C LYS A 14 15.45 6.75 -14.82
N GLN A 15 15.56 5.71 -14.00
CA GLN A 15 16.83 5.12 -13.57
C GLN A 15 17.15 3.84 -14.35
N ASP A 16 18.39 3.36 -14.24
CA ASP A 16 18.84 2.12 -14.87
C ASP A 16 18.11 0.90 -14.24
N THR A 17 17.44 0.13 -15.09
CA THR A 17 16.71 -1.07 -14.69
C THR A 17 17.52 -2.36 -14.78
N SER A 18 18.79 -2.31 -15.21
CA SER A 18 19.62 -3.51 -15.42
C SER A 18 19.81 -4.39 -14.17
N ARG A 19 19.57 -3.83 -12.98
CA ARG A 19 19.68 -4.51 -11.68
C ARG A 19 18.34 -4.49 -10.90
N CYS A 20 17.21 -4.31 -11.58
CA CYS A 20 15.92 -4.35 -10.92
C CYS A 20 15.63 -5.75 -10.36
N VAL A 21 14.78 -5.78 -9.35
CA VAL A 21 14.20 -7.04 -8.85
C VAL A 21 12.88 -7.24 -9.58
N GLU A 22 12.84 -8.22 -10.47
CA GLU A 22 11.62 -8.61 -11.16
C GLU A 22 10.81 -9.58 -10.29
N VAL A 23 9.52 -9.34 -10.18
CA VAL A 23 8.57 -10.21 -9.46
C VAL A 23 7.74 -11.04 -10.43
N ILE A 24 7.61 -10.60 -11.68
CA ILE A 24 6.87 -11.23 -12.75
C ILE A 24 7.80 -11.49 -13.93
N LYS A 25 7.68 -12.67 -14.53
CA LYS A 25 8.33 -13.02 -15.79
C LYS A 25 7.35 -13.82 -16.64
N ASP A 26 7.26 -13.49 -17.93
CA ASP A 26 6.36 -14.17 -18.88
C ASP A 26 4.90 -14.26 -18.36
N GLY A 27 4.42 -13.19 -17.69
CA GLY A 27 3.05 -13.07 -17.17
C GLY A 27 2.77 -13.87 -15.89
N THR A 28 3.78 -14.46 -15.27
CA THR A 28 3.64 -15.23 -14.02
C THR A 28 4.68 -14.81 -12.98
N ILE A 29 4.39 -15.09 -11.70
CA ILE A 29 5.37 -14.82 -10.62
C ILE A 29 6.64 -15.65 -10.82
N VAL A 30 7.80 -15.06 -10.53
CA VAL A 30 9.07 -15.79 -10.59
C VAL A 30 9.13 -16.89 -9.51
N PRO A 31 9.88 -18.00 -9.73
CA PRO A 31 9.97 -19.11 -8.77
C PRO A 31 10.43 -18.69 -7.37
N GLU A 32 11.34 -17.72 -7.29
CA GLU A 32 11.84 -17.17 -6.03
C GLU A 32 10.72 -16.49 -5.25
N LEU A 33 9.86 -15.71 -5.94
CA LEU A 33 8.71 -15.08 -5.29
C LEU A 33 7.71 -16.12 -4.79
N LYS A 34 7.46 -17.20 -5.55
CA LYS A 34 6.60 -18.29 -5.08
C LYS A 34 7.08 -18.84 -3.73
N THR A 35 8.39 -19.11 -3.61
CA THR A 35 8.99 -19.58 -2.36
C THR A 35 8.79 -18.57 -1.21
N ILE A 36 8.96 -17.26 -1.50
CA ILE A 36 8.72 -16.19 -0.53
C ILE A 36 7.26 -16.17 -0.07
N LEU A 37 6.30 -16.28 -1.01
CA LEU A 37 4.88 -16.30 -0.68
C LEU A 37 4.47 -17.51 0.17
N GLU A 38 5.07 -18.67 -0.07
CA GLU A 38 4.90 -19.87 0.76
C GLU A 38 5.41 -19.62 2.20
N LEU A 39 6.56 -18.98 2.36
CA LEU A 39 7.07 -18.57 3.67
C LEU A 39 6.18 -17.52 4.35
N VAL A 40 5.72 -16.50 3.61
CA VAL A 40 4.78 -15.50 4.14
C VAL A 40 3.51 -16.18 4.69
N ARG A 41 2.95 -17.16 3.97
CA ARG A 41 1.82 -17.96 4.43
C ARG A 41 2.17 -18.74 5.70
N ASP A 42 3.29 -19.47 5.70
CA ASP A 42 3.66 -20.40 6.77
C ASP A 42 3.97 -19.68 8.09
N TYR A 43 4.48 -18.46 8.02
CA TYR A 43 4.73 -17.59 9.18
C TYR A 43 3.57 -16.65 9.51
N ASP A 44 2.44 -16.74 8.80
CA ASP A 44 1.29 -15.82 8.92
C ASP A 44 1.72 -14.34 8.86
N ALA A 45 2.73 -14.05 8.03
CA ALA A 45 3.30 -12.71 7.88
C ALA A 45 2.45 -11.82 6.96
N VAL A 46 2.68 -10.53 7.03
CA VAL A 46 2.03 -9.55 6.15
C VAL A 46 2.81 -9.43 4.84
N LEU A 47 2.10 -9.55 3.72
CA LEU A 47 2.62 -9.27 2.38
C LEU A 47 2.29 -7.82 1.98
N GLY A 48 3.30 -6.97 1.80
CA GLY A 48 3.13 -5.64 1.20
C GLY A 48 3.50 -5.65 -0.29
N THR A 49 2.72 -4.99 -1.15
CA THR A 49 3.01 -4.88 -2.59
C THR A 49 4.18 -3.96 -2.89
N ALA A 50 4.47 -3.02 -2.01
CA ALA A 50 5.55 -2.05 -2.15
C ALA A 50 5.45 -1.24 -3.47
N HIS A 51 6.52 -1.15 -4.28
CA HIS A 51 6.59 -0.26 -5.44
C HIS A 51 6.43 -0.98 -6.79
N ILE A 52 5.85 -2.17 -6.81
CA ILE A 52 5.53 -2.85 -8.06
C ILE A 52 4.35 -2.17 -8.79
N SER A 53 4.20 -2.42 -10.09
CA SER A 53 3.12 -1.80 -10.86
C SER A 53 1.74 -2.32 -10.46
N PRO A 54 0.64 -1.63 -10.82
CA PRO A 54 -0.71 -2.14 -10.61
C PRO A 54 -0.93 -3.52 -11.22
N GLU A 55 -0.47 -3.75 -12.45
CA GLU A 55 -0.60 -5.02 -13.16
C GLU A 55 0.19 -6.14 -12.44
N GLU A 56 1.41 -5.85 -12.01
CA GLU A 56 2.21 -6.77 -11.20
C GLU A 56 1.51 -7.07 -9.87
N SER A 57 0.91 -6.06 -9.23
CA SER A 57 0.19 -6.20 -7.98
C SER A 57 -1.00 -7.15 -8.10
N PHE A 58 -1.80 -7.06 -9.17
CA PHE A 58 -2.89 -8.01 -9.42
C PHE A 58 -2.37 -9.45 -9.55
N THR A 59 -1.34 -9.65 -10.37
CA THR A 59 -0.76 -10.99 -10.59
C THR A 59 -0.20 -11.58 -9.29
N VAL A 60 0.51 -10.77 -8.51
CA VAL A 60 1.12 -11.22 -7.24
C VAL A 60 0.05 -11.49 -6.17
N VAL A 61 -0.94 -10.60 -6.03
CA VAL A 61 -2.02 -10.77 -5.05
C VAL A 61 -2.85 -12.00 -5.35
N GLU A 62 -3.20 -12.24 -6.61
CA GLU A 62 -3.90 -13.46 -7.03
C GLU A 62 -3.08 -14.72 -6.70
N ALA A 63 -1.79 -14.74 -7.05
CA ALA A 63 -0.92 -15.85 -6.72
C ALA A 63 -0.78 -16.06 -5.21
N ALA A 64 -0.65 -14.98 -4.42
CA ALA A 64 -0.57 -15.04 -2.97
C ALA A 64 -1.85 -15.62 -2.35
N ARG A 65 -3.02 -15.19 -2.80
CA ARG A 65 -4.31 -15.75 -2.35
C ARG A 65 -4.45 -17.23 -2.71
N ASN A 66 -4.08 -17.62 -3.92
CA ASN A 66 -4.08 -19.01 -4.36
C ASN A 66 -3.14 -19.90 -3.53
N LEU A 67 -2.04 -19.35 -3.03
CA LEU A 67 -1.11 -20.03 -2.11
C LEU A 67 -1.57 -20.02 -0.64
N GLY A 68 -2.63 -19.27 -0.30
CA GLY A 68 -3.19 -19.21 1.05
C GLY A 68 -2.63 -18.09 1.93
N VAL A 69 -1.97 -17.07 1.37
CA VAL A 69 -1.53 -15.88 2.12
C VAL A 69 -2.77 -15.09 2.55
N LYS A 70 -2.89 -14.82 3.85
CA LYS A 70 -4.08 -14.19 4.45
C LYS A 70 -3.98 -12.68 4.59
N LYS A 71 -2.81 -12.17 4.93
CA LYS A 71 -2.57 -10.76 5.26
C LYS A 71 -1.87 -10.07 4.09
N ILE A 72 -2.62 -9.32 3.29
CA ILE A 72 -2.08 -8.62 2.11
C ILE A 72 -2.41 -7.15 2.22
N VAL A 73 -1.39 -6.32 2.09
CA VAL A 73 -1.46 -4.85 2.09
C VAL A 73 -1.01 -4.34 0.72
N VAL A 74 -1.87 -3.57 0.07
CA VAL A 74 -1.50 -2.79 -1.12
C VAL A 74 -0.90 -1.48 -0.64
N THR A 75 0.41 -1.37 -0.77
CA THR A 75 1.20 -0.29 -0.19
C THR A 75 1.02 1.00 -0.99
N HIS A 76 0.65 2.09 -0.33
CA HIS A 76 0.47 3.46 -0.87
C HIS A 76 0.07 3.50 -2.36
N PRO A 77 -1.08 2.89 -2.74
CA PRO A 77 -1.50 2.77 -4.15
C PRO A 77 -1.68 4.11 -4.85
N GLU A 78 -1.91 5.19 -4.10
CA GLU A 78 -2.05 6.56 -4.58
C GLU A 78 -0.74 7.23 -4.98
N TRP A 79 0.39 6.68 -4.52
CA TRP A 79 1.68 7.31 -4.82
C TRP A 79 1.96 7.27 -6.32
N TRP A 80 2.39 8.41 -6.88
CA TRP A 80 2.60 8.58 -8.33
C TRP A 80 3.55 7.53 -8.95
N VAL A 81 4.38 6.86 -8.15
CA VAL A 81 5.23 5.76 -8.61
C VAL A 81 4.41 4.49 -8.84
N VAL A 82 3.48 4.17 -7.95
CA VAL A 82 2.56 3.02 -8.09
C VAL A 82 1.41 3.38 -9.03
N ASP A 83 0.73 4.51 -8.79
CA ASP A 83 -0.26 5.12 -9.68
C ASP A 83 -1.43 4.17 -10.00
N MET A 84 -1.93 3.46 -8.97
CA MET A 84 -3.06 2.56 -9.11
C MET A 84 -4.37 3.36 -9.18
N SER A 85 -5.18 3.11 -10.20
CA SER A 85 -6.46 3.79 -10.38
C SER A 85 -7.43 3.49 -9.22
N VAL A 86 -8.40 4.39 -8.98
CA VAL A 86 -9.44 4.18 -7.98
C VAL A 86 -10.24 2.91 -8.26
N GLU A 87 -10.56 2.67 -9.53
CA GLU A 87 -11.28 1.47 -9.97
C GLU A 87 -10.49 0.19 -9.65
N ASP A 88 -9.17 0.20 -9.85
CA ASP A 88 -8.32 -0.94 -9.54
C ASP A 88 -8.17 -1.15 -8.03
N GLN A 89 -8.11 -0.08 -7.23
CA GLN A 89 -8.13 -0.18 -5.76
C GLN A 89 -9.42 -0.81 -5.25
N ILE A 90 -10.59 -0.37 -5.77
CA ILE A 90 -11.90 -0.95 -5.46
C ILE A 90 -11.94 -2.43 -5.85
N ARG A 91 -11.42 -2.76 -7.03
CA ARG A 91 -11.35 -4.13 -7.53
C ARG A 91 -10.45 -5.02 -6.67
N MET A 92 -9.29 -4.50 -6.24
CA MET A 92 -8.38 -5.20 -5.32
C MET A 92 -9.07 -5.59 -4.00
N VAL A 93 -9.80 -4.66 -3.41
CA VAL A 93 -10.56 -4.95 -2.17
C VAL A 93 -11.67 -5.96 -2.44
N LYS A 94 -12.48 -5.74 -3.49
CA LYS A 94 -13.65 -6.57 -3.78
C LYS A 94 -13.28 -8.01 -4.15
N ASP A 95 -12.26 -8.20 -4.98
CA ASP A 95 -11.92 -9.50 -5.55
C ASP A 95 -10.95 -10.30 -4.65
N TYR A 96 -10.12 -9.59 -3.89
CA TYR A 96 -9.04 -10.22 -3.12
C TYR A 96 -9.06 -9.91 -1.61
N ASP A 97 -9.99 -9.08 -1.11
CA ASP A 97 -10.10 -8.72 0.32
C ASP A 97 -8.76 -8.23 0.91
N VAL A 98 -8.07 -7.37 0.18
CA VAL A 98 -6.81 -6.76 0.63
C VAL A 98 -7.05 -5.54 1.51
N ILE A 99 -6.05 -5.13 2.25
CA ILE A 99 -6.00 -3.82 2.93
C ILE A 99 -5.28 -2.83 2.01
N LEU A 100 -5.88 -1.66 1.80
CA LEU A 100 -5.24 -0.52 1.15
C LEU A 100 -4.52 0.31 2.22
N GLU A 101 -3.20 0.46 2.11
CA GLU A 101 -2.41 1.36 2.95
C GLU A 101 -2.47 2.77 2.35
N ARG A 102 -2.99 3.72 3.13
CA ARG A 102 -3.19 5.10 2.66
C ARG A 102 -2.33 6.04 3.49
N CYS A 103 -1.23 6.49 2.88
CA CYS A 103 -0.23 7.29 3.56
C CYS A 103 -0.57 8.79 3.58
N TYR A 104 -0.13 9.51 4.62
CA TYR A 104 -0.35 10.96 4.78
C TYR A 104 0.12 11.76 3.58
N ALA A 105 1.29 11.45 3.07
CA ALA A 105 1.92 12.21 2.00
C ALA A 105 2.71 11.31 1.05
N GLN A 106 3.03 11.85 -0.12
CA GLN A 106 3.91 11.22 -1.08
C GLN A 106 5.10 12.12 -1.42
N ASN A 107 6.28 11.52 -1.50
CA ASN A 107 7.50 12.19 -1.92
C ASN A 107 7.41 12.53 -3.42
N MET A 108 7.64 13.80 -3.74
CA MET A 108 7.61 14.32 -5.12
C MET A 108 9.02 14.51 -5.71
N GLY A 109 10.06 14.20 -4.92
CA GLY A 109 11.44 14.49 -5.28
C GLY A 109 11.86 15.94 -4.98
N GLY A 110 13.16 16.20 -5.05
CA GLY A 110 13.69 17.56 -4.85
C GLY A 110 13.45 18.15 -3.45
N GLY A 111 13.25 17.33 -2.43
CA GLY A 111 12.98 17.78 -1.07
C GLY A 111 11.57 18.32 -0.87
N THR A 112 10.60 17.87 -1.66
CA THR A 112 9.19 18.26 -1.57
C THR A 112 8.26 17.07 -1.42
N TYR A 113 7.10 17.27 -0.80
CA TYR A 113 6.03 16.27 -0.71
C TYR A 113 4.67 16.84 -1.13
N LYS A 114 3.74 15.95 -1.45
CA LYS A 114 2.32 16.26 -1.66
C LYS A 114 1.52 15.56 -0.55
N SER A 115 0.67 16.31 0.14
CA SER A 115 -0.31 15.72 1.06
C SER A 115 -1.37 14.94 0.27
N ASN A 116 -1.71 13.74 0.74
CA ASN A 116 -2.70 12.85 0.12
C ASN A 116 -4.08 12.93 0.78
N LEU A 117 -4.28 13.82 1.75
CA LEU A 117 -5.49 13.86 2.57
C LEU A 117 -6.81 13.88 1.76
N PRO A 118 -6.96 14.73 0.71
CA PRO A 118 -8.16 14.70 -0.11
C PRO A 118 -8.35 13.39 -0.88
N ASP A 119 -7.27 12.87 -1.50
CA ASP A 119 -7.30 11.63 -2.29
C ASP A 119 -7.64 10.44 -1.37
N ASN A 120 -7.12 10.44 -0.15
CA ASN A 120 -7.39 9.40 0.85
C ASN A 120 -8.84 9.44 1.34
N LEU A 121 -9.38 10.64 1.59
CA LEU A 121 -10.79 10.80 1.98
C LEU A 121 -11.75 10.27 0.91
N GLU A 122 -11.46 10.53 -0.37
CA GLU A 122 -12.24 10.01 -1.50
C GLU A 122 -12.27 8.49 -1.48
N ILE A 123 -11.12 7.85 -1.42
CA ILE A 123 -11.00 6.38 -1.38
C ILE A 123 -11.71 5.79 -0.16
N ILE A 124 -11.55 6.39 1.02
CA ILE A 124 -12.24 5.92 2.23
C ILE A 124 -13.76 5.95 2.05
N LYS A 125 -14.30 6.95 1.35
CA LYS A 125 -15.73 7.04 1.05
C LYS A 125 -16.19 6.03 0.01
N GLU A 126 -15.36 5.72 -0.99
CA GLU A 126 -15.69 4.78 -2.08
C GLU A 126 -15.55 3.31 -1.66
N VAL A 127 -14.44 2.96 -1.01
CA VAL A 127 -14.12 1.58 -0.60
C VAL A 127 -14.73 1.23 0.76
N GLY A 128 -14.90 2.25 1.62
CA GLY A 128 -15.24 2.08 3.02
C GLY A 128 -14.00 1.86 3.91
N TYR A 129 -14.16 2.13 5.21
CA TYR A 129 -13.07 2.13 6.19
C TYR A 129 -12.54 0.73 6.56
N LYS A 130 -13.29 -0.34 6.27
CA LYS A 130 -12.97 -1.70 6.75
C LYS A 130 -11.74 -2.32 6.09
N ASN A 131 -11.42 -1.88 4.89
CA ASN A 131 -10.28 -2.37 4.13
C ASN A 131 -9.23 -1.28 3.87
N VAL A 132 -9.23 -0.22 4.68
CA VAL A 132 -8.26 0.87 4.58
C VAL A 132 -7.48 1.00 5.87
N MET A 133 -6.16 0.95 5.78
CA MET A 133 -5.22 1.30 6.85
C MET A 133 -4.71 2.71 6.61
N VAL A 134 -4.69 3.52 7.65
CA VAL A 134 -4.21 4.91 7.64
C VAL A 134 -2.91 5.00 8.41
N ASP A 135 -1.88 5.50 7.77
CA ASP A 135 -0.56 5.75 8.35
C ASP A 135 0.13 6.97 7.73
N THR A 136 1.42 7.15 7.99
CA THR A 136 2.11 8.35 7.54
C THR A 136 3.09 8.11 6.42
N ASP A 137 3.68 6.92 6.30
CA ASP A 137 4.91 6.67 5.53
C ASP A 137 5.97 7.75 5.83
N GLY A 138 5.96 8.25 7.07
CA GLY A 138 6.80 9.36 7.53
C GLY A 138 8.19 8.89 7.92
N GLY A 139 9.21 9.45 7.31
CA GLY A 139 10.61 9.12 7.58
C GLY A 139 11.56 9.88 6.67
N GLN A 140 11.01 10.48 5.63
CA GLN A 140 11.73 11.36 4.73
C GLN A 140 11.91 12.73 5.39
N THR A 141 13.05 13.36 5.15
CA THR A 141 13.41 14.64 5.78
C THR A 141 12.51 15.81 5.39
N GLU A 142 11.85 15.72 4.25
CA GLU A 142 10.89 16.70 3.73
C GLU A 142 9.50 16.61 4.35
N ASN A 143 9.12 15.43 4.88
CA ASN A 143 7.81 15.24 5.49
C ASN A 143 7.73 15.87 6.90
N PRO A 144 6.54 16.24 7.37
CA PRO A 144 6.34 16.56 8.78
C PRO A 144 6.74 15.37 9.67
N HIS A 145 7.09 15.66 10.94
CA HIS A 145 7.30 14.59 11.91
C HIS A 145 6.05 13.69 11.97
N TRP A 146 6.26 12.39 12.03
CA TRP A 146 5.18 11.40 11.91
C TRP A 146 4.03 11.60 12.92
N GLU A 147 4.33 12.07 14.14
CA GLU A 147 3.30 12.36 15.15
C GLU A 147 2.36 13.48 14.70
N LEU A 148 2.93 14.55 14.12
CA LEU A 148 2.14 15.68 13.60
C LEU A 148 1.35 15.28 12.36
N ALA A 149 1.97 14.49 11.50
CA ALA A 149 1.32 14.01 10.27
C ALA A 149 0.13 13.11 10.57
N ILE A 150 0.23 12.18 11.51
CA ILE A 150 -0.90 11.30 11.86
C ILE A 150 -2.00 12.06 12.62
N GLU A 151 -1.64 13.02 13.48
CA GLU A 151 -2.61 13.89 14.15
C GLU A 151 -3.40 14.71 13.15
N GLU A 152 -2.73 15.38 12.21
CA GLU A 152 -3.37 16.15 11.14
C GLU A 152 -4.26 15.27 10.28
N TYR A 153 -3.82 14.06 9.94
CA TYR A 153 -4.59 13.13 9.14
C TYR A 153 -5.89 12.72 9.84
N MET A 154 -5.81 12.29 11.08
CA MET A 154 -6.99 11.91 11.88
C MET A 154 -7.96 13.10 12.04
N GLN A 155 -7.44 14.30 12.32
CA GLN A 155 -8.27 15.50 12.44
C GLN A 155 -8.94 15.85 11.11
N TYR A 156 -8.21 15.78 10.00
CA TYR A 156 -8.76 16.00 8.67
C TYR A 156 -9.93 15.05 8.36
N LEU A 157 -9.78 13.76 8.64
CA LEU A 157 -10.84 12.78 8.44
C LEU A 157 -12.07 13.08 9.30
N LEU A 158 -11.86 13.44 10.57
CA LEU A 158 -12.93 13.81 11.50
C LEU A 158 -13.70 15.04 11.00
N ASP A 159 -13.00 16.08 10.59
CA ASP A 159 -13.59 17.32 10.07
C ASP A 159 -14.41 17.10 8.78
N HIS A 160 -14.13 16.01 8.05
CA HIS A 160 -14.80 15.64 6.81
C HIS A 160 -15.83 14.51 6.96
N GLY A 161 -16.22 14.20 8.21
CA GLY A 161 -17.37 13.33 8.51
C GLY A 161 -17.05 11.84 8.65
N ILE A 162 -15.78 11.46 8.76
CA ILE A 162 -15.38 10.12 9.18
C ILE A 162 -15.46 10.06 10.71
N SER A 163 -16.16 9.08 11.28
CA SER A 163 -16.33 9.00 12.73
C SER A 163 -15.07 8.56 13.46
N GLU A 164 -14.95 8.89 14.76
CA GLU A 164 -13.85 8.45 15.62
C GLU A 164 -13.71 6.91 15.62
N GLU A 165 -14.82 6.17 15.60
CA GLU A 165 -14.81 4.70 15.53
C GLU A 165 -14.18 4.21 14.21
N GLN A 166 -14.51 4.84 13.09
CA GLN A 166 -13.94 4.50 11.79
C GLN A 166 -12.45 4.84 11.72
N ILE A 167 -12.06 6.01 12.26
CA ILE A 167 -10.65 6.42 12.36
C ILE A 167 -9.87 5.44 13.22
N TYR A 168 -10.40 5.09 14.41
CA TYR A 168 -9.79 4.09 15.30
C TYR A 168 -9.62 2.73 14.60
N HIS A 169 -10.62 2.31 13.82
CA HIS A 169 -10.54 1.07 13.06
C HIS A 169 -9.37 1.09 12.06
N MET A 170 -9.23 2.17 11.29
CA MET A 170 -8.20 2.30 10.26
C MET A 170 -6.78 2.48 10.84
N THR A 171 -6.65 3.17 11.99
CA THR A 171 -5.35 3.50 12.57
C THR A 171 -4.89 2.52 13.65
N HIS A 172 -5.79 1.70 14.20
CA HIS A 172 -5.49 0.78 15.29
C HIS A 172 -5.96 -0.66 15.02
N THR A 173 -7.26 -0.87 14.77
CA THR A 173 -7.82 -2.22 14.68
C THR A 173 -7.22 -3.02 13.52
N ILE A 174 -7.11 -2.42 12.34
CA ILE A 174 -6.48 -3.07 11.17
C ILE A 174 -5.00 -3.35 11.42
N PRO A 175 -4.15 -2.37 11.81
CA PRO A 175 -2.75 -2.65 12.11
C PRO A 175 -2.55 -3.72 13.19
N ALA A 176 -3.30 -3.65 14.29
CA ALA A 176 -3.24 -4.65 15.35
C ALA A 176 -3.60 -6.05 14.83
N GLY A 177 -4.68 -6.17 14.06
CA GLY A 177 -5.11 -7.43 13.44
C GLY A 177 -4.06 -8.01 12.48
N LEU A 178 -3.39 -7.17 11.69
CA LEU A 178 -2.28 -7.59 10.81
C LEU A 178 -1.11 -8.14 11.64
N LEU A 179 -0.81 -7.54 12.78
CA LEU A 179 0.26 -7.96 13.69
C LEU A 179 -0.14 -9.14 14.60
N GLY A 180 -1.44 -9.43 14.72
CA GLY A 180 -1.95 -10.50 15.59
C GLY A 180 -1.95 -10.15 17.08
N ILE A 181 -2.14 -8.87 17.43
CA ILE A 181 -2.18 -8.34 18.80
C ILE A 181 -3.51 -7.68 19.11
#